data_1096801d42220ec920fffb11719de8fb
#
_entry.id   1096801d42220ec920fffb11719de8fb
#
_cell.length_a   1.000
_cell.length_b   1.000
_cell.length_c   1.000
_cell.angle_alpha   90.00
_cell.angle_beta   90.00
_cell.angle_gamma   90.00
#
_symmetry.space_group_name_H-M   'P 1'
#
loop_
_entity.id
_entity.type
_entity.pdbx_description
1 polymer ?
#
loop_
_entity_poly.entity_id
_entity_poly.type
_entity_poly.pdbx_seq_one_letter_code
_entity_poly.pdbx_strand_id
1 'polypeptide(L)'
;TKPRLGAVGRSAARAFAQDYRKLCERLDCPPVSFYADSYRQAASSAASQSKLLLIYLHSPLHQDAEDFCRGLTSAQFQGFCRQRFVLWGADVRSADGHALSDSLGATRFPFLAIVICDEAGEKVVASVHGAPSDGDALVATLDGALTQQRGVLQALRRKQRARQEARRLRTEQDRDYQEGLERDRLREAQRQAE
;
A
#
# COMPACT_ATOMS: atom_id res chain seq x y z
N THR A 1 -2.09 -1.96 24.39
CA THR A 1 -2.52 -0.98 23.36
C THR A 1 -1.64 -1.23 22.14
N LYS A 2 -2.21 -1.78 21.06
CA LYS A 2 -1.46 -1.95 19.81
C LYS A 2 -1.05 -0.57 19.30
N PRO A 3 0.24 -0.31 19.03
CA PRO A 3 0.67 0.95 18.48
C PRO A 3 0.02 1.17 17.11
N ARG A 4 -0.45 2.38 16.87
CA ARG A 4 -1.09 2.73 15.60
C ARG A 4 -0.01 2.88 14.53
N LEU A 5 -0.04 2.05 13.50
CA LEU A 5 0.83 2.12 12.32
C LEU A 5 0.82 3.51 11.63
N GLY A 6 -0.18 4.35 11.91
CA GLY A 6 -0.39 5.64 11.26
C GLY A 6 0.48 6.81 11.71
N ALA A 7 1.52 6.60 12.54
CA ALA A 7 2.30 7.71 13.09
C ALA A 7 3.45 8.21 12.18
N VAL A 8 3.83 7.46 11.13
CA VAL A 8 4.95 7.83 10.26
C VAL A 8 4.59 8.99 9.35
N GLY A 9 5.27 10.11 9.54
CA GLY A 9 5.03 11.36 8.87
C GLY A 9 5.48 11.39 7.41
N ARG A 10 4.96 12.35 6.65
CA ARG A 10 5.30 12.59 5.24
C ARG A 10 6.80 12.86 5.03
N SER A 11 7.45 13.54 5.96
CA SER A 11 8.88 13.91 5.86
C SER A 11 9.78 12.69 5.89
N ALA A 12 9.53 11.72 6.76
CA ALA A 12 10.32 10.50 6.88
C ALA A 12 10.23 9.62 5.63
N ALA A 13 9.03 9.43 5.07
CA ALA A 13 8.83 8.68 3.85
C ALA A 13 9.51 9.32 2.62
N ARG A 14 9.45 10.66 2.53
CA ARG A 14 10.13 11.40 1.45
C ARG A 14 11.65 11.33 1.58
N ALA A 15 12.17 11.50 2.79
CA ALA A 15 13.61 11.36 3.05
C ALA A 15 14.10 9.96 2.67
N PHE A 16 13.39 8.92 3.12
CA PHE A 16 13.70 7.55 2.71
C PHE A 16 13.69 7.37 1.18
N ALA A 17 12.65 7.83 0.49
CA ALA A 17 12.54 7.68 -0.96
C ALA A 17 13.66 8.41 -1.72
N GLN A 18 14.12 9.56 -1.21
CA GLN A 18 15.26 10.30 -1.76
C GLN A 18 16.58 9.59 -1.51
N ASP A 19 16.82 9.12 -0.30
CA ASP A 19 18.05 8.42 0.06
C ASP A 19 18.16 7.05 -0.64
N TYR A 20 17.04 6.35 -0.78
CA TYR A 20 16.97 5.13 -1.58
C TYR A 20 17.31 5.38 -3.05
N ARG A 21 16.84 6.48 -3.64
CA ARG A 21 17.18 6.87 -5.03
C ARG A 21 18.68 7.13 -5.18
N LYS A 22 19.28 7.89 -4.25
CA LYS A 22 20.74 8.12 -4.24
C LYS A 22 21.52 6.80 -4.08
N LEU A 23 21.00 5.88 -3.27
CA LEU A 23 21.59 4.56 -3.12
C LEU A 23 21.55 3.78 -4.44
N CYS A 24 20.43 3.78 -5.15
CA CYS A 24 20.30 3.15 -6.46
C CYS A 24 21.23 3.79 -7.52
N GLU A 25 21.37 5.11 -7.53
CA GLU A 25 22.32 5.82 -8.39
C GLU A 25 23.77 5.39 -8.11
N ARG A 26 24.16 5.25 -6.84
CA ARG A 26 25.49 4.75 -6.45
C ARG A 26 25.70 3.30 -6.86
N LEU A 27 24.65 2.48 -6.83
CA LEU A 27 24.69 1.06 -7.17
C LEU A 27 24.51 0.79 -8.68
N ASP A 28 24.34 1.85 -9.49
CA ASP A 28 24.05 1.78 -10.92
C ASP A 28 22.84 0.87 -11.24
N CYS A 29 21.74 1.06 -10.50
CA CYS A 29 20.52 0.31 -10.70
C CYS A 29 19.28 1.22 -10.74
N PRO A 30 18.24 0.85 -11.53
CA PRO A 30 17.04 1.67 -11.65
C PRO A 30 16.26 1.70 -10.31
N PRO A 31 15.86 2.89 -9.80
CA PRO A 31 15.17 2.97 -8.54
C PRO A 31 13.75 2.39 -8.61
N VAL A 32 13.35 1.67 -7.59
CA VAL A 32 11.95 1.27 -7.37
C VAL A 32 11.15 2.48 -6.86
N SER A 33 9.93 2.64 -7.36
CA SER A 33 9.05 3.75 -6.97
C SER A 33 8.37 3.44 -5.65
N PHE A 34 8.88 4.00 -4.55
CA PHE A 34 8.20 4.01 -3.26
C PHE A 34 7.21 5.18 -3.19
N TYR A 35 6.07 4.93 -2.53
CA TYR A 35 5.08 5.96 -2.27
C TYR A 35 5.65 7.00 -1.28
N ALA A 36 5.90 8.21 -1.77
CA ALA A 36 6.66 9.25 -1.07
C ALA A 36 5.77 10.17 -0.21
N ASP A 37 4.79 9.61 0.47
CA ASP A 37 3.93 10.33 1.42
C ASP A 37 3.75 9.51 2.71
N SER A 38 2.99 10.05 3.67
CA SER A 38 2.77 9.40 4.95
C SER A 38 2.25 7.96 4.79
N TYR A 39 2.53 7.14 5.77
CA TYR A 39 2.01 5.77 5.85
C TYR A 39 0.49 5.72 5.65
N ARG A 40 -0.26 6.63 6.30
CA ARG A 40 -1.71 6.71 6.18
C ARG A 40 -2.17 6.96 4.74
N GLN A 41 -1.46 7.81 3.99
CA GLN A 41 -1.81 8.07 2.59
C GLN A 41 -1.45 6.89 1.69
N ALA A 42 -0.34 6.20 1.95
CA ALA A 42 0.02 4.97 1.26
C ALA A 42 -1.05 3.88 1.50
N ALA A 43 -1.51 3.70 2.74
CA ALA A 43 -2.58 2.77 3.08
C ALA A 43 -3.90 3.12 2.40
N SER A 44 -4.28 4.40 2.38
CA SER A 44 -5.47 4.88 1.66
C SER A 44 -5.36 4.66 0.16
N SER A 45 -4.18 4.91 -0.42
CA SER A 45 -3.91 4.65 -1.84
C SER A 45 -4.00 3.16 -2.18
N ALA A 46 -3.46 2.28 -1.33
CA ALA A 46 -3.57 0.84 -1.50
C ALA A 46 -5.03 0.39 -1.45
N ALA A 47 -5.80 0.88 -0.48
CA ALA A 47 -7.22 0.57 -0.35
C ALA A 47 -8.04 1.04 -1.57
N SER A 48 -7.82 2.26 -2.06
CA SER A 48 -8.53 2.82 -3.20
C SER A 48 -8.23 2.08 -4.51
N GLN A 49 -7.00 1.62 -4.69
CA GLN A 49 -6.56 0.83 -5.84
C GLN A 49 -6.87 -0.67 -5.71
N SER A 50 -7.47 -1.12 -4.60
CA SER A 50 -7.68 -2.55 -4.30
C SER A 50 -6.38 -3.36 -4.33
N LYS A 51 -5.26 -2.72 -3.96
CA LYS A 51 -3.94 -3.31 -3.83
C LYS A 51 -3.59 -3.56 -2.36
N LEU A 52 -2.58 -4.37 -2.15
CA LEU A 52 -1.95 -4.55 -0.85
C LEU A 52 -0.88 -3.47 -0.63
N LEU A 53 -0.58 -3.17 0.61
CA LEU A 53 0.56 -2.33 0.94
C LEU A 53 1.74 -3.24 1.28
N LEU A 54 2.87 -3.07 0.58
CA LEU A 54 4.13 -3.73 0.91
C LEU A 54 5.03 -2.71 1.59
N ILE A 55 5.32 -2.95 2.86
CA ILE A 55 6.19 -2.11 3.69
C ILE A 55 7.61 -2.68 3.61
N TYR A 56 8.57 -1.84 3.32
CA TYR A 56 9.99 -2.13 3.43
C TYR A 56 10.62 -1.31 4.55
N LEU A 57 11.21 -1.99 5.53
CA LEU A 57 12.03 -1.34 6.56
C LEU A 57 13.50 -1.49 6.19
N HIS A 58 14.08 -0.36 5.83
CA HIS A 58 15.47 -0.25 5.41
C HIS A 58 16.38 -0.06 6.61
N SER A 59 17.37 -0.95 6.73
CA SER A 59 18.46 -0.84 7.70
C SER A 59 19.78 -0.64 6.94
N PRO A 60 20.23 0.59 6.73
CA PRO A 60 21.40 0.86 5.88
C PRO A 60 22.73 0.36 6.46
N LEU A 61 22.77 0.01 7.74
CA LEU A 61 23.93 -0.57 8.39
C LEU A 61 23.96 -2.10 8.30
N HIS A 62 22.92 -2.71 7.75
CA HIS A 62 22.90 -4.16 7.56
C HIS A 62 23.76 -4.55 6.35
N GLN A 63 24.55 -5.62 6.51
CA GLN A 63 25.48 -6.07 5.48
C GLN A 63 24.81 -6.34 4.12
N ASP A 64 23.58 -6.87 4.12
CA ASP A 64 22.85 -7.24 2.91
C ASP A 64 22.00 -6.08 2.35
N ALA A 65 22.10 -4.86 2.90
CA ALA A 65 21.25 -3.75 2.52
C ALA A 65 21.39 -3.35 1.03
N GLU A 66 22.62 -3.31 0.53
CA GLU A 66 22.90 -2.95 -0.86
C GLU A 66 22.44 -4.04 -1.83
N ASP A 67 22.76 -5.30 -1.55
CA ASP A 67 22.35 -6.44 -2.38
C ASP A 67 20.82 -6.58 -2.40
N PHE A 68 20.19 -6.35 -1.26
CA PHE A 68 18.73 -6.32 -1.20
C PHE A 68 18.13 -5.19 -2.06
N CYS A 69 18.72 -4.00 -2.03
CA CYS A 69 18.29 -2.90 -2.91
C CYS A 69 18.42 -3.29 -4.39
N ARG A 70 19.47 -4.00 -4.80
CA ARG A 70 19.61 -4.53 -6.17
C ARG A 70 18.50 -5.55 -6.49
N GLY A 71 18.18 -6.45 -5.57
CA GLY A 71 17.07 -7.42 -5.73
C GLY A 71 15.71 -6.75 -5.95
N LEU A 72 15.43 -5.67 -5.22
CA LEU A 72 14.21 -4.88 -5.41
C LEU A 72 14.10 -4.26 -6.81
N THR A 73 15.23 -3.97 -7.47
CA THR A 73 15.24 -3.37 -8.80
C THR A 73 15.09 -4.39 -9.94
N SER A 74 15.08 -5.69 -9.63
CA SER A 74 14.90 -6.74 -10.63
C SER A 74 13.57 -6.60 -11.38
N ALA A 75 13.57 -6.92 -12.68
CA ALA A 75 12.37 -6.86 -13.51
C ALA A 75 11.26 -7.78 -12.98
N GLN A 76 11.64 -8.93 -12.43
CA GLN A 76 10.74 -9.91 -11.82
C GLN A 76 10.00 -9.30 -10.61
N PHE A 77 10.75 -8.72 -9.67
CA PHE A 77 10.15 -8.10 -8.49
C PHE A 77 9.27 -6.91 -8.86
N GLN A 78 9.74 -6.02 -9.73
CA GLN A 78 8.94 -4.87 -10.19
C GLN A 78 7.66 -5.31 -10.91
N GLY A 79 7.73 -6.30 -11.80
CA GLY A 79 6.59 -6.88 -12.49
C GLY A 79 5.58 -7.49 -11.51
N PHE A 80 6.08 -8.26 -10.53
CA PHE A 80 5.26 -8.86 -9.48
C PHE A 80 4.54 -7.81 -8.61
N CYS A 81 5.23 -6.74 -8.26
CA CYS A 81 4.71 -5.70 -7.37
C CYS A 81 3.71 -4.76 -8.05
N ARG A 82 3.95 -4.39 -9.32
CA ARG A 82 3.18 -3.35 -10.03
C ARG A 82 1.67 -3.53 -9.96
N GLN A 83 1.18 -4.74 -10.08
CA GLN A 83 -0.25 -5.04 -10.07
C GLN A 83 -0.82 -5.35 -8.69
N ARG A 84 0.03 -5.73 -7.75
CA ARG A 84 -0.40 -6.28 -6.45
C ARG A 84 -0.24 -5.34 -5.29
N PHE A 85 0.78 -4.46 -5.36
CA PHE A 85 1.21 -3.68 -4.21
C PHE A 85 1.30 -2.19 -4.49
N VAL A 86 1.04 -1.40 -3.46
CA VAL A 86 1.63 -0.08 -3.27
C VAL A 86 2.87 -0.29 -2.41
N LEU A 87 4.03 0.18 -2.87
CA LEU A 87 5.29 0.04 -2.13
C LEU A 87 5.48 1.26 -1.23
N TRP A 88 5.80 1.02 0.02
CA TRP A 88 6.11 2.07 0.97
C TRP A 88 7.32 1.65 1.80
N GLY A 89 8.17 2.61 2.19
CA GLY A 89 9.37 2.32 2.93
C GLY A 89 9.73 3.36 3.97
N ALA A 90 10.51 2.94 4.96
CA ALA A 90 11.09 3.80 5.98
C ALA A 90 12.48 3.33 6.39
N ASP A 91 13.34 4.27 6.76
CA ASP A 91 14.64 4.00 7.37
C ASP A 91 14.46 3.76 8.87
N VAL A 92 14.91 2.61 9.37
CA VAL A 92 14.80 2.24 10.78
C VAL A 92 15.60 3.14 11.74
N ARG A 93 16.53 3.93 11.21
CA ARG A 93 17.26 4.93 12.02
C ARG A 93 16.42 6.18 12.30
N SER A 94 15.36 6.42 11.55
CA SER A 94 14.43 7.49 11.86
C SER A 94 13.55 7.09 13.05
N ALA A 95 13.15 8.08 13.88
CA ALA A 95 12.26 7.82 15.03
C ALA A 95 10.96 7.11 14.58
N ASP A 96 10.39 7.54 13.47
CA ASP A 96 9.18 6.96 12.87
C ASP A 96 9.41 5.54 12.38
N GLY A 97 10.53 5.29 11.68
CA GLY A 97 10.89 3.96 11.18
C GLY A 97 11.19 2.97 12.31
N HIS A 98 11.83 3.43 13.39
CA HIS A 98 12.06 2.63 14.57
C HIS A 98 10.73 2.23 15.24
N ALA A 99 9.86 3.20 15.50
CA ALA A 99 8.55 2.94 16.09
C ALA A 99 7.70 1.97 15.23
N LEU A 100 7.79 2.08 13.92
CA LEU A 100 7.13 1.15 13.00
C LEU A 100 7.75 -0.25 13.05
N SER A 101 9.09 -0.34 13.12
CA SER A 101 9.82 -1.60 13.29
C SER A 101 9.37 -2.36 14.54
N ASP A 102 9.26 -1.67 15.66
CA ASP A 102 8.75 -2.24 16.91
C ASP A 102 7.29 -2.68 16.78
N SER A 103 6.47 -1.85 16.14
CA SER A 103 5.04 -2.15 15.93
C SER A 103 4.80 -3.38 15.07
N LEU A 104 5.67 -3.60 14.07
CA LEU A 104 5.61 -4.74 13.17
C LEU A 104 6.36 -5.96 13.71
N GLY A 105 7.08 -5.83 14.83
CA GLY A 105 7.88 -6.90 15.41
C GLY A 105 9.04 -7.32 14.51
N ALA A 106 9.68 -6.36 13.84
CA ALA A 106 10.82 -6.65 12.96
C ALA A 106 12.04 -7.11 13.78
N THR A 107 12.46 -8.34 13.59
CA THR A 107 13.57 -8.94 14.36
C THR A 107 14.84 -9.14 13.53
N ARG A 108 14.71 -9.20 12.20
CA ARG A 108 15.84 -9.34 11.27
C ARG A 108 15.58 -8.50 10.02
N PHE A 109 16.66 -7.97 9.45
CA PHE A 109 16.65 -7.19 8.22
C PHE A 109 17.37 -7.94 7.08
N PRO A 110 17.04 -7.64 5.82
CA PRO A 110 15.96 -6.75 5.37
C PRO A 110 14.58 -7.25 5.80
N PHE A 111 13.67 -6.32 6.13
CA PHE A 111 12.33 -6.67 6.62
C PHE A 111 11.24 -6.18 5.67
N LEU A 112 10.29 -7.06 5.38
CA LEU A 112 9.11 -6.74 4.59
C LEU A 112 7.85 -7.12 5.36
N ALA A 113 6.80 -6.31 5.24
CA ALA A 113 5.47 -6.66 5.72
C ALA A 113 4.41 -6.44 4.65
N ILE A 114 3.50 -7.40 4.50
CA ILE A 114 2.34 -7.29 3.63
C ILE A 114 1.14 -6.89 4.49
N VAL A 115 0.53 -5.76 4.16
CA VAL A 115 -0.59 -5.19 4.89
C VAL A 115 -1.80 -5.06 3.98
N ILE A 116 -2.93 -5.50 4.48
CA ILE A 116 -4.24 -5.23 3.92
C ILE A 116 -4.74 -3.91 4.52
N CYS A 117 -5.16 -3.00 3.65
CA CYS A 117 -5.75 -1.73 4.04
C CYS A 117 -7.19 -1.69 3.55
N ASP A 118 -8.13 -1.52 4.47
CA ASP A 118 -9.55 -1.33 4.16
C ASP A 118 -10.16 -0.25 5.10
N GLU A 119 -11.45 0.05 4.90
CA GLU A 119 -12.15 1.03 5.75
C GLU A 119 -12.26 0.58 7.21
N ALA A 120 -12.14 -0.72 7.48
CA ALA A 120 -12.16 -1.26 8.84
C ALA A 120 -10.80 -1.11 9.55
N GLY A 121 -9.75 -0.73 8.78
CA GLY A 121 -8.41 -0.52 9.27
C GLY A 121 -7.33 -1.27 8.49
N GLU A 122 -6.24 -1.51 9.16
CA GLU A 122 -5.04 -2.13 8.60
C GLU A 122 -4.79 -3.47 9.28
N LYS A 123 -4.44 -4.47 8.50
CA LYS A 123 -4.11 -5.80 9.00
C LYS A 123 -2.84 -6.31 8.35
N VAL A 124 -1.81 -6.56 9.16
CA VAL A 124 -0.62 -7.29 8.71
C VAL A 124 -1.03 -8.75 8.43
N VAL A 125 -0.80 -9.20 7.22
CA VAL A 125 -1.14 -10.57 6.79
C VAL A 125 0.08 -11.47 6.71
N ALA A 126 1.24 -10.91 6.44
CA ALA A 126 2.50 -11.63 6.45
C ALA A 126 3.65 -10.67 6.74
N SER A 127 4.71 -11.21 7.34
CA SER A 127 5.99 -10.53 7.50
C SER A 127 7.12 -11.47 7.09
N VAL A 128 8.14 -10.91 6.44
CA VAL A 128 9.35 -11.61 6.00
C VAL A 128 10.53 -10.98 6.71
N HIS A 129 11.20 -11.77 7.55
CA HIS A 129 12.36 -11.36 8.33
C HIS A 129 13.64 -11.88 7.69
N GLY A 130 14.61 -11.02 7.38
CA GLY A 130 15.80 -11.39 6.65
C GLY A 130 15.44 -11.82 5.22
N ALA A 131 14.71 -10.96 4.51
CA ALA A 131 14.27 -11.23 3.14
C ALA A 131 15.47 -11.50 2.22
N PRO A 132 15.35 -12.44 1.26
CA PRO A 132 16.43 -12.76 0.34
C PRO A 132 16.74 -11.56 -0.57
N SER A 133 18.02 -11.37 -0.88
CA SER A 133 18.49 -10.29 -1.76
C SER A 133 18.32 -10.61 -3.25
N ASP A 134 18.17 -11.88 -3.61
CA ASP A 134 17.86 -12.28 -4.98
C ASP A 134 16.39 -11.98 -5.34
N GLY A 135 16.18 -11.34 -6.49
CA GLY A 135 14.86 -10.91 -6.92
C GLY A 135 13.86 -12.03 -7.15
N ASP A 136 14.30 -13.17 -7.70
CA ASP A 136 13.42 -14.31 -7.94
C ASP A 136 13.07 -15.03 -6.63
N ALA A 137 14.04 -15.20 -5.73
CA ALA A 137 13.82 -15.76 -4.41
C ALA A 137 12.91 -14.84 -3.56
N LEU A 138 13.04 -13.53 -3.71
CA LEU A 138 12.18 -12.55 -3.05
C LEU A 138 10.74 -12.67 -3.55
N VAL A 139 10.53 -12.75 -4.86
CA VAL A 139 9.20 -12.97 -5.46
C VAL A 139 8.59 -14.28 -4.97
N ALA A 140 9.36 -15.38 -5.00
CA ALA A 140 8.89 -16.68 -4.52
C ALA A 140 8.47 -16.63 -3.03
N THR A 141 9.25 -15.94 -2.20
CA THR A 141 8.95 -15.76 -0.77
C THR A 141 7.64 -14.98 -0.57
N LEU A 142 7.46 -13.87 -1.26
CA LEU A 142 6.24 -13.05 -1.16
C LEU A 142 5.03 -13.78 -1.74
N ASP A 143 5.15 -14.47 -2.86
CA ASP A 143 4.06 -15.24 -3.46
C ASP A 143 3.65 -16.42 -2.57
N GLY A 144 4.61 -17.09 -1.94
CA GLY A 144 4.37 -18.10 -0.92
C GLY A 144 3.58 -17.57 0.26
N ALA A 145 3.98 -16.40 0.79
CA ALA A 145 3.27 -15.72 1.88
C ALA A 145 1.83 -15.35 1.49
N LEU A 146 1.63 -14.83 0.27
CA LEU A 146 0.29 -14.52 -0.26
C LEU A 146 -0.57 -15.78 -0.44
N THR A 147 0.05 -16.86 -0.88
CA THR A 147 -0.64 -18.15 -1.10
C THR A 147 -1.15 -18.72 0.22
N GLN A 148 -0.36 -18.66 1.28
CA GLN A 148 -0.79 -19.07 2.63
C GLN A 148 -1.99 -18.25 3.14
N GLN A 149 -2.10 -16.99 2.71
CA GLN A 149 -3.18 -16.07 3.11
C GLN A 149 -4.32 -15.97 2.09
N ARG A 150 -4.36 -16.86 1.08
CA ARG A 150 -5.31 -16.81 -0.04
C ARG A 150 -6.77 -16.69 0.41
N GLY A 151 -7.19 -17.43 1.44
CA GLY A 151 -8.55 -17.37 1.96
C GLY A 151 -8.92 -16.01 2.52
N VAL A 152 -8.02 -15.41 3.32
CA VAL A 152 -8.21 -14.07 3.88
C VAL A 152 -8.26 -13.02 2.77
N LEU A 153 -7.37 -13.12 1.79
CA LEU A 153 -7.31 -12.21 0.65
C LEU A 153 -8.56 -12.29 -0.23
N GLN A 154 -9.08 -13.50 -0.46
CA GLN A 154 -10.32 -13.69 -1.22
C GLN A 154 -11.54 -13.11 -0.50
N ALA A 155 -11.67 -13.37 0.80
CA ALA A 155 -12.74 -12.81 1.61
C ALA A 155 -12.73 -11.27 1.58
N LEU A 156 -11.54 -10.68 1.65
CA LEU A 156 -11.36 -9.23 1.59
C LEU A 156 -11.73 -8.64 0.24
N ARG A 157 -11.27 -9.25 -0.84
CA ARG A 157 -11.63 -8.83 -2.22
C ARG A 157 -13.13 -8.88 -2.46
N ARG A 158 -13.81 -9.93 -1.95
CA ARG A 158 -15.29 -10.01 -2.01
C ARG A 158 -15.94 -8.85 -1.27
N LYS A 159 -15.47 -8.55 -0.05
CA LYS A 159 -15.99 -7.44 0.76
C LYS A 159 -15.77 -6.08 0.09
N GLN A 160 -14.59 -5.85 -0.49
CA GLN A 160 -14.29 -4.63 -1.25
C GLN A 160 -15.19 -4.47 -2.47
N ARG A 161 -15.36 -5.53 -3.28
CA ARG A 161 -16.24 -5.51 -4.46
C ARG A 161 -17.68 -5.21 -4.08
N ALA A 162 -18.21 -5.88 -3.05
CA ALA A 162 -19.57 -5.63 -2.57
C ALA A 162 -19.77 -4.17 -2.12
N ARG A 163 -18.78 -3.59 -1.44
CA ARG A 163 -18.83 -2.17 -1.02
C ARG A 163 -18.76 -1.20 -2.21
N GLN A 164 -17.90 -1.48 -3.19
CA GLN A 164 -17.82 -0.65 -4.39
C GLN A 164 -19.14 -0.68 -5.18
N GLU A 165 -19.75 -1.85 -5.28
CA GLU A 165 -21.04 -2.02 -5.95
C GLU A 165 -22.17 -1.28 -5.20
N ALA A 166 -22.22 -1.41 -3.88
CA ALA A 166 -23.19 -0.69 -3.05
C ALA A 166 -23.01 0.85 -3.17
N ARG A 167 -21.78 1.34 -3.19
CA ARG A 167 -21.50 2.78 -3.42
C ARG A 167 -21.97 3.23 -4.81
N ARG A 168 -21.66 2.43 -5.84
CA ARG A 168 -22.10 2.73 -7.21
C ARG A 168 -23.61 2.83 -7.32
N LEU A 169 -24.32 1.83 -6.78
CA LEU A 169 -25.78 1.81 -6.77
C LEU A 169 -26.37 3.02 -6.05
N ARG A 170 -25.79 3.39 -4.90
CA ARG A 170 -26.24 4.57 -4.16
C ARG A 170 -26.04 5.86 -4.96
N THR A 171 -24.87 6.03 -5.57
CA THR A 171 -24.60 7.21 -6.42
C THR A 171 -25.56 7.27 -7.63
N GLU A 172 -25.89 6.13 -8.22
CA GLU A 172 -26.85 6.03 -9.32
C GLU A 172 -28.25 6.40 -8.86
N GLN A 173 -28.70 5.89 -7.71
CA GLN A 173 -29.99 6.24 -7.11
C GLN A 173 -30.08 7.74 -6.77
N ASP A 174 -29.03 8.30 -6.16
CA ASP A 174 -28.98 9.73 -5.83
C ASP A 174 -29.06 10.60 -7.10
N ARG A 175 -28.38 10.20 -8.17
CA ARG A 175 -28.46 10.88 -9.47
C ARG A 175 -29.87 10.82 -10.05
N ASP A 176 -30.47 9.63 -10.12
CA ASP A 176 -31.79 9.43 -10.67
C ASP A 176 -32.86 10.22 -9.88
N TYR A 177 -32.69 10.29 -8.56
CA TYR A 177 -33.54 11.11 -7.71
C TYR A 177 -33.41 12.61 -8.02
N GLN A 178 -32.19 13.13 -8.18
CA GLN A 178 -31.94 14.53 -8.54
C GLN A 178 -32.53 14.86 -9.92
N GLU A 179 -32.32 14.00 -10.91
CA GLU A 179 -32.92 14.17 -12.25
C GLU A 179 -34.45 14.13 -12.22
N GLY A 180 -35.04 13.32 -11.32
CA GLY A 180 -36.48 13.31 -11.07
C GLY A 180 -37.00 14.64 -10.53
N LEU A 181 -36.32 15.16 -9.48
CA LEU A 181 -36.65 16.45 -8.89
C LEU A 181 -36.56 17.63 -9.88
N GLU A 182 -35.52 17.64 -10.72
CA GLU A 182 -35.36 18.67 -11.75
C GLU A 182 -36.47 18.60 -12.79
N ARG A 183 -36.84 17.41 -13.24
CA ARG A 183 -37.97 17.22 -14.17
C ARG A 183 -39.29 17.69 -13.60
N ASP A 184 -39.55 17.43 -12.31
CA ASP A 184 -40.77 17.85 -11.67
C ASP A 184 -40.82 19.37 -11.47
N ARG A 185 -39.70 19.99 -11.09
CA ARG A 185 -39.58 21.46 -11.02
C ARG A 185 -39.83 22.15 -12.36
N LEU A 186 -39.28 21.60 -13.44
CA LEU A 186 -39.52 22.14 -14.78
C LEU A 186 -40.98 22.04 -15.19
N ARG A 187 -41.65 20.92 -14.90
CA ARG A 187 -43.09 20.73 -15.16
C ARG A 187 -43.96 21.72 -14.36
N GLU A 188 -43.59 21.95 -13.10
CA GLU A 188 -44.30 22.87 -12.25
C GLU A 188 -44.14 24.32 -12.71
N ALA A 189 -42.93 24.72 -13.10
CA ALA A 189 -42.66 26.04 -13.67
C ALA A 189 -43.42 26.27 -14.99
N GLN A 190 -43.53 25.26 -15.85
CA GLN A 190 -44.32 25.33 -17.08
C GLN A 190 -45.81 25.52 -16.82
N ARG A 191 -46.37 24.81 -15.81
CA ARG A 191 -47.80 24.98 -15.42
C ARG A 191 -48.12 26.34 -14.81
N GLN A 192 -47.13 26.99 -14.18
CA GLN A 192 -47.32 28.31 -13.61
C GLN A 192 -47.17 29.43 -14.65
N ALA A 193 -46.62 29.17 -15.80
CA ALA A 193 -46.42 30.10 -16.90
C ALA A 193 -47.59 30.09 -17.95
N GLU A 194 -48.47 29.10 -17.87
CA GLU A 194 -49.73 29.00 -18.64
C GLU A 194 -50.89 29.67 -17.91
#